data_37f28aff6bb24dda41d15eda5b9d6018
#
_entry.id   37f28aff6bb24dda41d15eda5b9d6018
#
_cell.length_a   1.000
_cell.length_b   1.000
_cell.length_c   1.000
_cell.angle_alpha   90.00
_cell.angle_beta   90.00
_cell.angle_gamma   90.00
#
_symmetry.space_group_name_H-M   'P 1'
#
loop_
_entity.id
_entity.type
_entity.pdbx_description
1 polymer ?
#
loop_
_entity_poly.entity_id
_entity_poly.type
_entity_poly.pdbx_seq_one_letter_code
_entity_poly.pdbx_strand_id
1 'polypeptide(L)'
;MCYGYWKKNIHLKESNFSVFFRKNPFNSGYAVCCGLEFIIDYLNNIKFTDSDINYLKSLKSDDGNNLFDKEFLKFLKSFKFSCDVEAIEEGRVIFSNEPIINIRGPIYQCQLVESAIINMFNFNTLIATKASRMSLSSKGDTILEFGLRRAQGIDGSLSASRASYIGGTSKTSNVLAGKLFDIPVSGTHSHSWVLAFDSELESFKKYAEVMPNNCILLIDTFNTMDGLDNAIFVAKELEKINKKLLGVRIDSGDLAYLSKKARAKLDKNGLEYVKIVASNDLDEFLIKSLKNQKSKISVWGIGTKLVTAYDNPSLGAVYKLTALKNSDGNWDKKIKLSEQKIKINNPGINQILRFKKKELFGGDMIYDSTNEKIGDKMIDPNDSTRFKKFNKKYSYEKLLIKIFEKGKLIYKCPDLKSIKQRLEDDLLMLDNSHKRLENPHSYPVGIEENLYKEKKKMILNLRK
;
A
#
# COMPACT_ATOMS: atom_id res chain seq x y z
N MET A 1 25.18 -8.03 -11.81
CA MET A 1 25.76 -6.68 -11.59
C MET A 1 26.74 -6.68 -10.41
N CYS A 2 26.37 -7.15 -9.21
CA CYS A 2 27.28 -7.15 -8.03
C CYS A 2 28.63 -7.84 -8.29
N TYR A 3 28.62 -8.99 -8.97
CA TYR A 3 29.84 -9.67 -9.42
C TYR A 3 30.70 -8.79 -10.35
N GLY A 4 30.05 -8.08 -11.30
CA GLY A 4 30.76 -7.14 -12.18
C GLY A 4 31.40 -5.98 -11.42
N TYR A 5 30.70 -5.39 -10.46
CA TYR A 5 31.26 -4.36 -9.58
C TYR A 5 32.45 -4.87 -8.77
N TRP A 6 32.33 -6.10 -8.24
CA TRP A 6 33.40 -6.75 -7.49
C TRP A 6 34.63 -7.00 -8.36
N LYS A 7 34.45 -7.59 -9.56
CA LYS A 7 35.55 -7.84 -10.56
C LYS A 7 36.27 -6.56 -10.98
N LYS A 8 35.56 -5.43 -11.02
CA LYS A 8 36.14 -4.14 -11.42
C LYS A 8 36.60 -3.29 -10.24
N ASN A 9 36.62 -3.85 -9.02
CA ASN A 9 37.05 -3.17 -7.79
C ASN A 9 36.29 -1.84 -7.49
N ILE A 10 35.02 -1.75 -7.91
CA ILE A 10 34.17 -0.58 -7.66
C ILE A 10 33.00 -0.89 -6.69
N HIS A 11 32.91 -2.12 -6.21
CA HIS A 11 31.81 -2.61 -5.37
C HIS A 11 31.65 -1.86 -4.05
N LEU A 12 32.71 -1.30 -3.50
CA LEU A 12 32.73 -0.52 -2.27
C LEU A 12 32.50 0.99 -2.48
N LYS A 13 32.35 1.47 -3.73
CA LYS A 13 32.03 2.88 -3.95
C LYS A 13 30.73 3.25 -3.28
N GLU A 14 30.77 4.33 -2.51
CA GLU A 14 29.58 4.90 -1.88
C GLU A 14 28.60 5.42 -2.94
N SER A 15 27.36 5.02 -2.84
CA SER A 15 26.29 5.36 -3.79
C SER A 15 25.01 5.73 -3.08
N ASN A 16 24.13 6.46 -3.76
CA ASN A 16 22.75 6.68 -3.33
C ASN A 16 21.80 6.22 -4.42
N PHE A 17 20.84 5.38 -4.02
CA PHE A 17 19.73 4.96 -4.88
C PHE A 17 18.43 5.45 -4.27
N SER A 18 17.48 5.80 -5.13
CA SER A 18 16.16 6.29 -4.72
C SER A 18 15.04 5.47 -5.36
N VAL A 19 14.05 5.10 -4.54
CA VAL A 19 12.77 4.51 -4.97
C VAL A 19 11.77 5.61 -5.19
N PHE A 20 11.06 5.59 -6.32
CA PHE A 20 9.92 6.45 -6.61
C PHE A 20 9.00 5.78 -7.64
N PHE A 21 7.77 6.27 -7.77
CA PHE A 21 6.87 5.84 -8.85
C PHE A 21 6.47 7.04 -9.71
N ARG A 22 6.03 6.78 -10.96
CA ARG A 22 5.85 7.84 -11.97
C ARG A 22 4.43 8.33 -12.14
N LYS A 23 3.45 7.50 -11.78
CA LYS A 23 2.01 7.79 -11.88
C LYS A 23 1.31 7.23 -10.66
N ASN A 24 0.38 7.99 -10.12
CA ASN A 24 -0.48 7.47 -9.07
C ASN A 24 -1.29 6.27 -9.61
N PRO A 25 -1.45 5.20 -8.81
CA PRO A 25 -2.23 4.03 -9.24
C PRO A 25 -3.72 4.36 -9.35
N PHE A 26 -4.48 3.58 -10.10
CA PHE A 26 -5.94 3.69 -10.26
C PHE A 26 -6.42 5.06 -10.77
N ASN A 27 -5.58 5.81 -11.48
CA ASN A 27 -5.84 7.21 -11.82
C ASN A 27 -6.23 8.07 -10.60
N SER A 28 -5.73 7.71 -9.43
CA SER A 28 -5.97 8.41 -8.17
C SER A 28 -5.18 9.71 -8.09
N GLY A 29 -5.65 10.65 -7.26
CA GLY A 29 -4.89 11.87 -6.95
C GLY A 29 -3.76 11.63 -5.93
N TYR A 30 -3.67 10.44 -5.32
CA TYR A 30 -2.69 10.09 -4.29
C TYR A 30 -2.43 8.57 -4.26
N ALA A 31 -1.41 8.16 -3.52
CA ALA A 31 -1.18 6.78 -3.10
C ALA A 31 -0.92 6.73 -1.57
N VAL A 32 -1.01 5.54 -0.98
CA VAL A 32 -0.76 5.28 0.44
C VAL A 32 0.56 4.55 0.59
N CYS A 33 1.55 5.15 1.25
CA CYS A 33 2.84 4.51 1.53
C CYS A 33 2.64 3.27 2.41
N CYS A 34 3.08 2.11 1.93
CA CYS A 34 2.94 0.86 2.65
C CYS A 34 4.02 -0.15 2.23
N GLY A 35 4.40 -1.07 3.14
CA GLY A 35 5.39 -2.12 2.91
C GLY A 35 6.74 -1.87 3.58
N LEU A 36 6.93 -0.77 4.32
CA LEU A 36 8.20 -0.45 4.98
C LEU A 36 8.57 -1.46 6.05
N GLU A 37 7.63 -1.99 6.83
CA GLU A 37 7.92 -2.99 7.86
C GLU A 37 8.51 -4.28 7.26
N PHE A 38 7.97 -4.76 6.13
CA PHE A 38 8.54 -5.91 5.41
C PHE A 38 9.94 -5.62 4.86
N ILE A 39 10.17 -4.39 4.37
CA ILE A 39 11.49 -3.95 3.92
C ILE A 39 12.48 -3.91 5.09
N ILE A 40 12.07 -3.41 6.25
CA ILE A 40 12.89 -3.40 7.46
C ILE A 40 13.26 -4.82 7.88
N ASP A 41 12.29 -5.73 7.95
CA ASP A 41 12.52 -7.11 8.30
C ASP A 41 13.50 -7.79 7.32
N TYR A 42 13.28 -7.60 6.02
CA TYR A 42 14.18 -8.10 4.98
C TYR A 42 15.61 -7.57 5.14
N LEU A 43 15.78 -6.26 5.28
CA LEU A 43 17.12 -5.65 5.38
C LEU A 43 17.84 -6.03 6.70
N ASN A 44 17.09 -6.22 7.78
CA ASN A 44 17.64 -6.62 9.07
C ASN A 44 18.11 -8.10 9.08
N ASN A 45 17.51 -8.94 8.24
CA ASN A 45 17.75 -10.38 8.21
C ASN A 45 18.50 -10.89 6.97
N ILE A 46 18.80 -10.01 5.99
CA ILE A 46 19.46 -10.41 4.75
C ILE A 46 20.87 -10.97 5.02
N LYS A 47 21.10 -12.19 4.55
CA LYS A 47 22.38 -12.90 4.65
C LYS A 47 22.50 -13.95 3.55
N PHE A 48 23.72 -14.43 3.29
CA PHE A 48 23.96 -15.57 2.42
C PHE A 48 24.32 -16.79 3.29
N THR A 49 23.48 -17.82 3.25
CA THR A 49 23.67 -19.10 3.94
C THR A 49 24.63 -20.00 3.16
N ASP A 50 25.08 -21.10 3.78
CA ASP A 50 25.89 -22.11 3.06
C ASP A 50 25.12 -22.72 1.90
N SER A 51 23.82 -22.92 2.04
CA SER A 51 22.94 -23.39 0.97
C SER A 51 22.95 -22.43 -0.24
N ASP A 52 22.83 -21.11 0.02
CA ASP A 52 22.85 -20.10 -1.04
C ASP A 52 24.19 -20.08 -1.77
N ILE A 53 25.29 -20.13 -1.03
CA ILE A 53 26.63 -20.15 -1.60
C ILE A 53 26.87 -21.41 -2.42
N ASN A 54 26.43 -22.58 -1.94
CA ASN A 54 26.55 -23.85 -2.68
C ASN A 54 25.73 -23.82 -3.98
N TYR A 55 24.51 -23.26 -3.93
CA TYR A 55 23.71 -23.06 -5.13
C TYR A 55 24.39 -22.12 -6.13
N LEU A 56 24.87 -20.95 -5.71
CA LEU A 56 25.59 -20.03 -6.58
C LEU A 56 26.85 -20.66 -7.19
N LYS A 57 27.57 -21.52 -6.45
CA LYS A 57 28.74 -22.26 -6.92
C LYS A 57 28.39 -23.29 -8.00
N SER A 58 27.16 -23.85 -7.97
CA SER A 58 26.70 -24.82 -8.97
C SER A 58 26.35 -24.20 -10.32
N LEU A 59 26.12 -22.87 -10.38
CA LEU A 59 25.72 -22.19 -11.60
C LEU A 59 26.87 -22.16 -12.60
N LYS A 60 26.51 -22.44 -13.85
CA LYS A 60 27.45 -22.46 -15.00
C LYS A 60 27.10 -21.38 -15.99
N SER A 61 28.11 -20.86 -16.67
CA SER A 61 27.95 -20.09 -17.90
C SER A 61 27.74 -21.01 -19.10
N ASP A 62 27.38 -20.46 -20.25
CA ASP A 62 27.06 -21.22 -21.46
C ASP A 62 28.27 -22.05 -21.98
N ASP A 63 29.51 -21.67 -21.63
CA ASP A 63 30.72 -22.40 -21.92
C ASP A 63 31.05 -23.55 -20.94
N GLY A 64 30.17 -23.80 -19.97
CA GLY A 64 30.31 -24.84 -18.94
C GLY A 64 31.19 -24.46 -17.74
N ASN A 65 31.81 -23.32 -17.74
CA ASN A 65 32.64 -22.83 -16.63
C ASN A 65 31.78 -22.34 -15.44
N ASN A 66 32.40 -22.20 -14.26
CA ASN A 66 31.70 -21.62 -13.11
C ASN A 66 31.35 -20.15 -13.39
N LEU A 67 30.07 -19.79 -13.15
CA LEU A 67 29.58 -18.43 -13.37
C LEU A 67 30.25 -17.42 -12.42
N PHE A 68 30.56 -17.84 -11.18
CA PHE A 68 31.15 -16.99 -10.15
C PHE A 68 32.48 -17.55 -9.63
N ASP A 69 33.43 -16.67 -9.37
CA ASP A 69 34.72 -17.03 -8.75
C ASP A 69 34.56 -17.44 -7.30
N LYS A 70 35.40 -18.35 -6.83
CA LYS A 70 35.44 -18.78 -5.43
C LYS A 70 35.61 -17.60 -4.44
N GLU A 71 36.44 -16.62 -4.80
CA GLU A 71 36.70 -15.47 -3.95
C GLU A 71 35.51 -14.53 -3.83
N PHE A 72 34.73 -14.38 -4.91
CA PHE A 72 33.47 -13.64 -4.86
C PHE A 72 32.43 -14.34 -3.97
N LEU A 73 32.36 -15.67 -4.04
CA LEU A 73 31.44 -16.44 -3.18
C LEU A 73 31.84 -16.32 -1.68
N LYS A 74 33.15 -16.33 -1.38
CA LYS A 74 33.62 -16.05 0.01
C LYS A 74 33.26 -14.63 0.44
N PHE A 75 33.40 -13.64 -0.44
CA PHE A 75 32.99 -12.27 -0.19
C PHE A 75 31.49 -12.17 0.11
N LEU A 76 30.62 -12.83 -0.68
CA LEU A 76 29.18 -12.87 -0.42
C LEU A 76 28.84 -13.56 0.90
N LYS A 77 29.53 -14.64 1.27
CA LYS A 77 29.34 -15.32 2.55
C LYS A 77 29.56 -14.41 3.76
N SER A 78 30.44 -13.42 3.64
CA SER A 78 30.71 -12.43 4.67
C SER A 78 29.81 -11.20 4.64
N PHE A 79 28.75 -11.23 3.79
CA PHE A 79 27.84 -10.11 3.61
C PHE A 79 27.18 -9.69 4.94
N LYS A 80 27.25 -8.40 5.23
CA LYS A 80 26.49 -7.73 6.29
C LYS A 80 25.96 -6.42 5.72
N PHE A 81 24.65 -6.22 5.84
CA PHE A 81 24.05 -4.96 5.41
C PHE A 81 24.62 -3.79 6.22
N SER A 82 25.10 -2.75 5.54
CA SER A 82 25.79 -1.62 6.17
C SER A 82 25.35 -0.26 5.61
N CYS A 83 24.26 -0.22 4.82
CA CYS A 83 23.77 1.02 4.24
C CYS A 83 22.97 1.87 5.25
N ASP A 84 22.95 3.18 5.00
CA ASP A 84 21.93 4.07 5.53
C ASP A 84 20.65 3.92 4.71
N VAL A 85 19.50 3.96 5.39
CA VAL A 85 18.18 3.96 4.74
C VAL A 85 17.35 5.08 5.31
N GLU A 86 16.81 5.92 4.43
CA GLU A 86 15.80 6.91 4.76
C GLU A 86 14.52 6.58 3.99
N ALA A 87 13.37 6.67 4.63
CA ALA A 87 12.08 6.34 4.01
C ALA A 87 10.94 7.22 4.52
N ILE A 88 9.88 7.32 3.72
CA ILE A 88 8.59 7.84 4.17
C ILE A 88 7.90 6.75 4.99
N GLU A 89 7.31 7.13 6.12
CA GLU A 89 6.62 6.23 7.03
C GLU A 89 5.36 5.62 6.39
N GLU A 90 5.01 4.41 6.80
CA GLU A 90 3.74 3.80 6.40
C GLU A 90 2.53 4.60 6.87
N GLY A 91 1.46 4.55 6.09
CA GLY A 91 0.24 5.31 6.36
C GLY A 91 0.28 6.75 5.84
N ARG A 92 1.45 7.27 5.41
CA ARG A 92 1.51 8.60 4.80
C ARG A 92 0.90 8.59 3.40
N VAL A 93 0.19 9.67 3.07
CA VAL A 93 -0.20 9.95 1.68
C VAL A 93 1.03 10.38 0.90
N ILE A 94 1.25 9.77 -0.26
CA ILE A 94 2.39 10.02 -1.16
C ILE A 94 1.92 10.27 -2.59
N PHE A 95 2.80 10.89 -3.38
CA PHE A 95 2.48 11.27 -4.75
C PHE A 95 3.55 10.80 -5.74
N SER A 96 3.21 10.78 -7.01
CA SER A 96 4.15 10.40 -8.07
C SER A 96 5.38 11.32 -8.12
N ASN A 97 6.53 10.75 -8.50
CA ASN A 97 7.84 11.39 -8.61
C ASN A 97 8.51 11.81 -7.29
N GLU A 98 7.90 11.54 -6.15
CA GLU A 98 8.52 11.73 -4.83
C GLU A 98 9.57 10.65 -4.56
N PRO A 99 10.75 10.97 -4.00
CA PRO A 99 11.65 9.99 -3.43
C PRO A 99 11.01 9.37 -2.18
N ILE A 100 10.70 8.07 -2.23
CA ILE A 100 10.00 7.37 -1.14
C ILE A 100 11.00 6.69 -0.20
N ILE A 101 12.05 6.09 -0.77
CA ILE A 101 13.10 5.40 -0.01
C ILE A 101 14.44 5.78 -0.65
N ASN A 102 15.38 6.23 0.16
CA ASN A 102 16.77 6.39 -0.22
C ASN A 102 17.62 5.32 0.45
N ILE A 103 18.51 4.67 -0.30
CA ILE A 103 19.48 3.71 0.22
C ILE A 103 20.86 4.19 -0.16
N ARG A 104 21.70 4.42 0.85
CA ARG A 104 23.01 5.00 0.69
C ARG A 104 24.08 4.12 1.32
N GLY A 105 25.09 3.74 0.54
CA GLY A 105 26.20 2.90 0.98
C GLY A 105 26.94 2.25 -0.19
N PRO A 106 27.68 1.13 0.07
CA PRO A 106 28.41 0.43 -0.97
C PRO A 106 27.51 0.02 -2.14
N ILE A 107 27.90 0.36 -3.37
CA ILE A 107 27.07 0.20 -4.58
C ILE A 107 26.55 -1.24 -4.76
N TYR A 108 27.35 -2.26 -4.38
CA TYR A 108 26.91 -3.65 -4.50
C TYR A 108 25.76 -3.99 -3.56
N GLN A 109 25.76 -3.42 -2.34
CA GLN A 109 24.67 -3.61 -1.38
C GLN A 109 23.39 -2.91 -1.84
N CYS A 110 23.52 -1.63 -2.21
CA CYS A 110 22.41 -0.86 -2.74
C CYS A 110 21.76 -1.55 -3.95
N GLN A 111 22.59 -2.12 -4.85
CA GLN A 111 22.10 -2.83 -6.04
C GLN A 111 21.46 -4.18 -5.72
N LEU A 112 21.97 -4.89 -4.72
CA LEU A 112 21.50 -6.23 -4.35
C LEU A 112 20.05 -6.23 -3.88
N VAL A 113 19.66 -5.22 -3.13
CA VAL A 113 18.36 -5.14 -2.47
C VAL A 113 17.23 -4.58 -3.35
N GLU A 114 17.55 -4.12 -4.57
CA GLU A 114 16.60 -3.46 -5.50
C GLU A 114 15.29 -4.22 -5.67
N SER A 115 15.36 -5.46 -6.13
CA SER A 115 14.16 -6.21 -6.54
C SER A 115 13.23 -6.51 -5.37
N ALA A 116 13.78 -6.88 -4.22
CA ALA A 116 13.00 -7.18 -3.03
C ALA A 116 12.28 -5.94 -2.50
N ILE A 117 12.99 -4.81 -2.41
CA ILE A 117 12.42 -3.54 -1.92
C ILE A 117 11.29 -3.06 -2.84
N ILE A 118 11.52 -3.06 -4.16
CA ILE A 118 10.49 -2.64 -5.12
C ILE A 118 9.27 -3.57 -5.05
N ASN A 119 9.46 -4.89 -4.94
CA ASN A 119 8.36 -5.85 -4.86
C ASN A 119 7.49 -5.58 -3.64
N MET A 120 8.09 -5.49 -2.46
CA MET A 120 7.37 -5.24 -1.20
C MET A 120 6.65 -3.89 -1.23
N PHE A 121 7.31 -2.84 -1.70
CA PHE A 121 6.73 -1.51 -1.78
C PHE A 121 5.57 -1.45 -2.80
N ASN A 122 5.75 -1.99 -4.01
CA ASN A 122 4.75 -1.96 -5.07
C ASN A 122 3.44 -2.58 -4.63
N PHE A 123 3.48 -3.83 -4.17
CA PHE A 123 2.26 -4.58 -3.86
C PHE A 123 1.52 -3.98 -2.66
N ASN A 124 2.23 -3.72 -1.56
CA ASN A 124 1.60 -3.18 -0.36
C ASN A 124 1.00 -1.78 -0.58
N THR A 125 1.70 -0.92 -1.31
CA THR A 125 1.21 0.43 -1.65
C THR A 125 -0.03 0.38 -2.56
N LEU A 126 -0.07 -0.54 -3.52
CA LEU A 126 -1.26 -0.74 -4.35
C LEU A 126 -2.47 -1.14 -3.52
N ILE A 127 -2.33 -2.17 -2.68
CA ILE A 127 -3.43 -2.70 -1.86
C ILE A 127 -3.91 -1.64 -0.86
N ALA A 128 -3.01 -0.97 -0.15
CA ALA A 128 -3.37 0.08 0.79
C ALA A 128 -4.10 1.25 0.10
N THR A 129 -3.65 1.64 -1.10
CA THR A 129 -4.30 2.69 -1.88
C THR A 129 -5.70 2.25 -2.35
N LYS A 130 -5.85 1.01 -2.84
CA LYS A 130 -7.15 0.46 -3.26
C LYS A 130 -8.13 0.41 -2.08
N ALA A 131 -7.67 -0.07 -0.91
CA ALA A 131 -8.46 -0.08 0.32
C ALA A 131 -8.90 1.32 0.75
N SER A 132 -7.99 2.30 0.70
CA SER A 132 -8.29 3.70 1.04
C SER A 132 -9.38 4.28 0.14
N ARG A 133 -9.32 4.04 -1.16
CA ARG A 133 -10.35 4.48 -2.13
C ARG A 133 -11.72 3.86 -1.82
N MET A 134 -11.74 2.56 -1.51
CA MET A 134 -12.97 1.85 -1.11
C MET A 134 -13.53 2.40 0.21
N SER A 135 -12.66 2.67 1.18
CA SER A 135 -13.02 3.24 2.47
C SER A 135 -13.66 4.63 2.32
N LEU A 136 -13.06 5.50 1.51
CA LEU A 136 -13.63 6.82 1.21
C LEU A 136 -14.99 6.71 0.50
N SER A 137 -15.17 5.71 -0.37
CA SER A 137 -16.45 5.49 -1.09
C SER A 137 -17.56 4.99 -0.19
N SER A 138 -17.23 4.26 0.86
CA SER A 138 -18.18 3.71 1.83
C SER A 138 -18.78 4.79 2.74
N LYS A 139 -18.17 5.97 2.82
CA LYS A 139 -18.62 7.11 3.65
C LYS A 139 -18.80 6.75 5.13
N GLY A 140 -17.87 6.00 5.69
CA GLY A 140 -17.84 5.61 7.10
C GLY A 140 -18.50 4.27 7.41
N ASP A 141 -19.05 3.56 6.43
CA ASP A 141 -19.51 2.18 6.64
C ASP A 141 -18.33 1.22 6.90
N THR A 142 -18.61 0.10 7.53
CA THR A 142 -17.63 -0.93 7.84
C THR A 142 -17.20 -1.69 6.58
N ILE A 143 -15.89 -1.82 6.36
CA ILE A 143 -15.32 -2.66 5.31
C ILE A 143 -14.63 -3.87 5.93
N LEU A 144 -14.97 -5.07 5.43
CA LEU A 144 -14.37 -6.34 5.79
C LEU A 144 -13.53 -6.87 4.62
N GLU A 145 -12.29 -7.27 4.87
CA GLU A 145 -11.43 -7.88 3.88
C GLU A 145 -11.72 -9.40 3.82
N PHE A 146 -12.21 -9.89 2.69
CA PHE A 146 -12.60 -11.28 2.43
C PHE A 146 -11.85 -11.90 1.24
N GLY A 147 -10.61 -11.46 1.01
CA GLY A 147 -9.87 -11.78 -0.21
C GLY A 147 -8.89 -12.95 -0.14
N LEU A 148 -8.62 -13.57 1.01
CA LEU A 148 -7.62 -14.63 1.19
C LEU A 148 -7.57 -15.63 0.02
N ARG A 149 -8.72 -16.23 -0.35
CA ARG A 149 -8.82 -17.24 -1.42
C ARG A 149 -8.61 -16.71 -2.84
N ARG A 150 -8.49 -15.39 -3.02
CA ARG A 150 -8.35 -14.71 -4.32
C ARG A 150 -7.00 -14.03 -4.51
N ALA A 151 -6.19 -13.94 -3.47
CA ALA A 151 -4.86 -13.33 -3.51
C ALA A 151 -3.86 -14.20 -4.31
N GLN A 152 -2.80 -13.58 -4.81
CA GLN A 152 -1.71 -14.26 -5.49
C GLN A 152 -0.73 -14.84 -4.45
N GLY A 153 -0.96 -16.11 -4.09
CA GLY A 153 -0.20 -16.85 -3.07
C GLY A 153 -0.65 -16.55 -1.63
N ILE A 154 -0.27 -17.45 -0.72
CA ILE A 154 -0.62 -17.35 0.71
C ILE A 154 0.09 -16.15 1.36
N ASP A 155 1.36 -15.95 1.05
CA ASP A 155 2.16 -14.80 1.48
C ASP A 155 1.60 -13.47 0.93
N GLY A 156 1.19 -13.45 -0.34
CA GLY A 156 0.48 -12.32 -0.93
C GLY A 156 -0.83 -11.99 -0.20
N SER A 157 -1.55 -13.01 0.29
CA SER A 157 -2.76 -12.79 1.08
C SER A 157 -2.48 -12.14 2.44
N LEU A 158 -1.38 -12.51 3.10
CA LEU A 158 -0.96 -11.91 4.36
C LEU A 158 -0.61 -10.43 4.18
N SER A 159 0.22 -10.14 3.16
CA SER A 159 0.58 -8.77 2.80
C SER A 159 -0.66 -7.94 2.44
N ALA A 160 -1.60 -8.51 1.66
CA ALA A 160 -2.83 -7.83 1.28
C ALA A 160 -3.74 -7.53 2.49
N SER A 161 -3.90 -8.47 3.44
CA SER A 161 -4.71 -8.24 4.64
C SER A 161 -4.13 -7.10 5.49
N ARG A 162 -2.78 -7.09 5.69
CA ARG A 162 -2.10 -6.01 6.42
C ARG A 162 -2.26 -4.65 5.74
N ALA A 163 -1.96 -4.60 4.44
CA ALA A 163 -2.05 -3.36 3.67
C ALA A 163 -3.49 -2.83 3.57
N SER A 164 -4.48 -3.72 3.45
CA SER A 164 -5.90 -3.37 3.47
C SER A 164 -6.32 -2.72 4.79
N TYR A 165 -5.82 -3.25 5.92
CA TYR A 165 -6.12 -2.68 7.24
C TYR A 165 -5.56 -1.27 7.38
N ILE A 166 -4.31 -1.05 6.95
CA ILE A 166 -3.72 0.30 6.88
C ILE A 166 -4.57 1.21 6.00
N GLY A 167 -5.03 0.71 4.83
CA GLY A 167 -5.85 1.45 3.88
C GLY A 167 -7.29 1.73 4.33
N GLY A 168 -7.71 1.23 5.51
CA GLY A 168 -9.00 1.59 6.11
C GLY A 168 -10.00 0.46 6.32
N THR A 169 -9.68 -0.82 5.94
CA THR A 169 -10.56 -1.92 6.30
C THR A 169 -10.60 -2.11 7.83
N SER A 170 -11.72 -2.59 8.34
CA SER A 170 -11.93 -2.71 9.79
C SER A 170 -11.49 -4.07 10.34
N LYS A 171 -11.65 -5.12 9.54
CA LYS A 171 -11.40 -6.50 9.93
C LYS A 171 -11.00 -7.34 8.71
N THR A 172 -10.41 -8.52 8.96
CA THR A 172 -10.09 -9.50 7.90
C THR A 172 -10.69 -10.86 8.22
N SER A 173 -10.97 -11.66 7.19
CA SER A 173 -11.29 -13.09 7.33
C SER A 173 -10.03 -13.97 7.41
N ASN A 174 -8.85 -13.41 7.18
CA ASN A 174 -7.57 -14.09 7.24
C ASN A 174 -7.09 -14.24 8.70
N VAL A 175 -7.41 -15.36 9.32
CA VAL A 175 -7.09 -15.63 10.74
C VAL A 175 -5.59 -15.58 11.01
N LEU A 176 -4.75 -16.03 10.07
CA LEU A 176 -3.30 -15.95 10.22
C LEU A 176 -2.81 -14.50 10.19
N ALA A 177 -3.34 -13.67 9.30
CA ALA A 177 -3.03 -12.25 9.31
C ALA A 177 -3.50 -11.57 10.60
N GLY A 178 -4.67 -11.95 11.13
CA GLY A 178 -5.13 -11.50 12.43
C GLY A 178 -4.14 -11.81 13.55
N LYS A 179 -3.62 -13.05 13.57
CA LYS A 179 -2.62 -13.48 14.56
C LYS A 179 -1.28 -12.75 14.41
N LEU A 180 -0.78 -12.60 13.18
CA LEU A 180 0.55 -12.04 12.93
C LEU A 180 0.61 -10.52 13.10
N PHE A 181 -0.47 -9.82 12.77
CA PHE A 181 -0.50 -8.35 12.70
C PHE A 181 -1.50 -7.70 13.67
N ASP A 182 -2.08 -8.46 14.58
CA ASP A 182 -3.10 -7.98 15.53
C ASP A 182 -4.30 -7.29 14.84
N ILE A 183 -4.71 -7.83 13.68
CA ILE A 183 -5.88 -7.31 12.95
C ILE A 183 -7.14 -8.01 13.48
N PRO A 184 -8.21 -7.28 13.82
CA PRO A 184 -9.47 -7.90 14.23
C PRO A 184 -10.00 -8.83 13.14
N VAL A 185 -10.38 -10.06 13.52
CA VAL A 185 -10.93 -11.03 12.58
C VAL A 185 -12.46 -11.01 12.57
N SER A 186 -13.03 -11.30 11.41
CA SER A 186 -14.48 -11.46 11.24
C SER A 186 -14.77 -12.35 10.03
N GLY A 187 -15.80 -13.13 10.14
CA GLY A 187 -16.28 -13.99 9.05
C GLY A 187 -17.78 -14.28 9.21
N THR A 188 -18.33 -14.92 8.20
CA THR A 188 -19.68 -15.45 8.17
C THR A 188 -19.64 -16.88 7.62
N HIS A 189 -20.75 -17.60 7.75
CA HIS A 189 -20.85 -18.89 7.04
C HIS A 189 -20.93 -18.67 5.51
N SER A 190 -20.68 -19.73 4.74
CA SER A 190 -20.82 -19.77 3.28
C SER A 190 -22.11 -20.50 2.87
N HIS A 191 -22.44 -20.46 1.57
CA HIS A 191 -23.56 -21.26 1.02
C HIS A 191 -23.41 -22.76 1.32
N SER A 192 -22.19 -23.30 1.35
CA SER A 192 -21.95 -24.71 1.70
C SER A 192 -22.41 -25.10 3.11
N TRP A 193 -22.40 -24.17 4.07
CA TRP A 193 -23.01 -24.39 5.38
C TRP A 193 -24.51 -24.63 5.26
N VAL A 194 -25.21 -23.77 4.49
CA VAL A 194 -26.66 -23.88 4.29
C VAL A 194 -26.98 -25.22 3.59
N LEU A 195 -26.23 -25.56 2.57
CA LEU A 195 -26.41 -26.78 1.78
C LEU A 195 -26.09 -28.09 2.55
N ALA A 196 -25.44 -28.01 3.71
CA ALA A 196 -25.12 -29.15 4.55
C ALA A 196 -26.29 -29.61 5.45
N PHE A 197 -27.41 -28.90 5.45
CA PHE A 197 -28.62 -29.21 6.24
C PHE A 197 -29.83 -29.42 5.35
N ASP A 198 -30.86 -30.07 5.89
CA ASP A 198 -32.07 -30.42 5.12
C ASP A 198 -32.90 -29.15 4.75
N SER A 199 -32.74 -28.04 5.50
CA SER A 199 -33.39 -26.79 5.19
C SER A 199 -32.53 -25.59 5.56
N GLU A 200 -32.75 -24.48 4.88
CA GLU A 200 -32.09 -23.19 5.19
C GLU A 200 -32.41 -22.72 6.61
N LEU A 201 -33.67 -22.84 7.04
CA LEU A 201 -34.09 -22.48 8.40
C LEU A 201 -33.33 -23.30 9.45
N GLU A 202 -33.19 -24.59 9.25
CA GLU A 202 -32.43 -25.47 10.14
C GLU A 202 -30.97 -25.00 10.23
N SER A 203 -30.32 -24.75 9.09
CA SER A 203 -28.94 -24.29 9.02
C SER A 203 -28.75 -22.99 9.81
N PHE A 204 -29.70 -22.05 9.70
CA PHE A 204 -29.66 -20.77 10.41
C PHE A 204 -29.84 -20.95 11.92
N LYS A 205 -30.75 -21.81 12.37
CA LYS A 205 -30.90 -22.17 13.79
C LYS A 205 -29.62 -22.76 14.35
N LYS A 206 -29.03 -23.75 13.66
CA LYS A 206 -27.79 -24.38 14.07
C LYS A 206 -26.61 -23.39 14.13
N TYR A 207 -26.54 -22.45 13.17
CA TYR A 207 -25.51 -21.39 13.21
C TYR A 207 -25.69 -20.45 14.39
N ALA A 208 -26.94 -20.07 14.68
CA ALA A 208 -27.27 -19.21 15.82
C ALA A 208 -27.00 -19.88 17.18
N GLU A 209 -27.22 -21.21 17.29
CA GLU A 209 -26.88 -21.99 18.48
C GLU A 209 -25.35 -21.98 18.75
N VAL A 210 -24.52 -22.15 17.71
CA VAL A 210 -23.07 -22.23 17.83
C VAL A 210 -22.42 -20.86 17.97
N MET A 211 -22.95 -19.84 17.29
CA MET A 211 -22.36 -18.49 17.20
C MET A 211 -23.34 -17.38 17.63
N PRO A 212 -23.97 -17.46 18.80
CA PRO A 212 -25.07 -16.55 19.20
C PRO A 212 -24.63 -15.08 19.33
N ASN A 213 -23.36 -14.83 19.60
CA ASN A 213 -22.79 -13.46 19.75
C ASN A 213 -22.21 -12.90 18.45
N ASN A 214 -22.06 -13.71 17.40
CA ASN A 214 -21.45 -13.33 16.11
C ASN A 214 -22.32 -13.80 14.93
N CYS A 215 -23.64 -13.88 15.12
CA CYS A 215 -24.56 -14.42 14.12
C CYS A 215 -24.79 -13.39 13.01
N ILE A 216 -24.31 -13.71 11.80
CA ILE A 216 -24.61 -13.04 10.53
C ILE A 216 -25.02 -14.14 9.55
N LEU A 217 -26.22 -14.06 8.99
CA LEU A 217 -26.82 -15.08 8.14
C LEU A 217 -26.75 -14.70 6.66
N LEU A 218 -26.26 -15.62 5.83
CA LEU A 218 -26.21 -15.49 4.37
C LEU A 218 -27.55 -15.95 3.80
N ILE A 219 -28.34 -15.03 3.27
CA ILE A 219 -29.78 -15.24 3.02
C ILE A 219 -30.14 -15.50 1.54
N ASP A 220 -29.15 -15.58 0.66
CA ASP A 220 -29.37 -15.70 -0.79
C ASP A 220 -28.91 -17.04 -1.37
N THR A 221 -28.91 -18.13 -0.56
CA THR A 221 -28.57 -19.47 -1.03
C THR A 221 -29.60 -19.97 -2.03
N PHE A 222 -30.88 -19.72 -1.82
CA PHE A 222 -31.99 -20.09 -2.70
C PHE A 222 -32.80 -18.87 -3.16
N ASN A 223 -33.63 -18.30 -2.31
CA ASN A 223 -34.38 -17.08 -2.55
C ASN A 223 -34.10 -16.07 -1.44
N THR A 224 -33.62 -14.90 -1.80
CA THR A 224 -33.18 -13.87 -0.83
C THR A 224 -34.31 -13.43 0.14
N MET A 225 -35.56 -13.36 -0.34
CA MET A 225 -36.68 -12.88 0.49
C MET A 225 -37.22 -13.97 1.42
N ASP A 226 -37.17 -15.24 1.00
CA ASP A 226 -37.54 -16.39 1.86
C ASP A 226 -36.42 -16.61 2.91
N GLY A 227 -35.14 -16.50 2.49
CA GLY A 227 -34.00 -16.52 3.42
C GLY A 227 -34.07 -15.40 4.46
N LEU A 228 -34.55 -14.21 4.06
CA LEU A 228 -34.78 -13.13 5.02
C LEU A 228 -35.91 -13.47 6.02
N ASP A 229 -36.98 -14.16 5.61
CA ASP A 229 -38.02 -14.63 6.54
C ASP A 229 -37.45 -15.62 7.53
N ASN A 230 -36.65 -16.58 7.09
CA ASN A 230 -35.94 -17.51 7.95
C ASN A 230 -35.00 -16.78 8.94
N ALA A 231 -34.29 -15.76 8.47
CA ALA A 231 -33.39 -14.97 9.31
C ALA A 231 -34.17 -14.14 10.37
N ILE A 232 -35.33 -13.56 10.01
CA ILE A 232 -36.22 -12.86 10.95
C ILE A 232 -36.71 -13.82 12.03
N PHE A 233 -37.13 -15.02 11.64
CA PHE A 233 -37.54 -16.02 12.62
C PHE A 233 -36.39 -16.31 13.61
N VAL A 234 -35.20 -16.58 13.14
CA VAL A 234 -34.03 -16.85 14.00
C VAL A 234 -33.64 -15.62 14.84
N ALA A 235 -33.79 -14.41 14.32
CA ALA A 235 -33.54 -13.19 15.09
C ALA A 235 -34.47 -13.12 16.30
N LYS A 236 -35.76 -13.45 16.13
CA LYS A 236 -36.72 -13.49 17.21
C LYS A 236 -36.45 -14.58 18.26
N GLU A 237 -35.95 -15.74 17.85
CA GLU A 237 -35.48 -16.76 18.77
C GLU A 237 -34.23 -16.31 19.56
N LEU A 238 -33.29 -15.61 18.95
CA LEU A 238 -32.12 -15.04 19.61
C LEU A 238 -32.53 -13.96 20.65
N GLU A 239 -33.54 -13.12 20.35
CA GLU A 239 -34.06 -12.12 21.30
C GLU A 239 -34.60 -12.76 22.59
N LYS A 240 -35.24 -13.94 22.52
CA LYS A 240 -35.74 -14.65 23.68
C LYS A 240 -34.65 -15.06 24.68
N ILE A 241 -33.42 -15.25 24.19
CA ILE A 241 -32.27 -15.60 25.03
C ILE A 241 -31.30 -14.40 25.25
N ASN A 242 -31.81 -13.16 25.09
CA ASN A 242 -31.03 -11.93 25.20
C ASN A 242 -29.82 -11.88 24.27
N LYS A 243 -29.92 -12.45 23.07
CA LYS A 243 -28.91 -12.36 21.99
C LYS A 243 -29.52 -11.60 20.81
N LYS A 244 -28.63 -11.16 19.89
CA LYS A 244 -29.05 -10.37 18.73
C LYS A 244 -28.45 -10.92 17.44
N LEU A 245 -29.27 -11.04 16.40
CA LEU A 245 -28.76 -11.22 15.04
C LEU A 245 -28.00 -9.98 14.63
N LEU A 246 -26.69 -10.09 14.31
CA LEU A 246 -25.86 -8.94 13.99
C LEU A 246 -26.10 -8.42 12.56
N GLY A 247 -26.47 -9.31 11.63
CA GLY A 247 -26.72 -8.90 10.27
C GLY A 247 -27.23 -10.01 9.37
N VAL A 248 -27.70 -9.60 8.19
CA VAL A 248 -28.01 -10.47 7.07
C VAL A 248 -27.07 -10.14 5.92
N ARG A 249 -26.52 -11.14 5.22
CA ARG A 249 -25.59 -10.98 4.12
C ARG A 249 -26.25 -11.34 2.80
N ILE A 250 -26.06 -10.47 1.80
CA ILE A 250 -26.52 -10.62 0.42
C ILE A 250 -25.26 -10.64 -0.47
N ASP A 251 -25.07 -11.72 -1.23
CA ASP A 251 -23.89 -11.98 -2.07
C ASP A 251 -24.21 -11.91 -3.57
N SER A 252 -25.49 -11.77 -3.95
CA SER A 252 -25.95 -11.85 -5.34
C SER A 252 -27.15 -10.95 -5.62
N GLY A 253 -27.49 -10.78 -6.91
CA GLY A 253 -28.64 -10.04 -7.38
C GLY A 253 -28.46 -8.51 -7.35
N ASP A 254 -29.57 -7.76 -7.47
CA ASP A 254 -29.58 -6.30 -7.36
C ASP A 254 -29.46 -5.86 -5.89
N LEU A 255 -28.22 -5.58 -5.47
CA LEU A 255 -27.90 -5.22 -4.09
C LEU A 255 -28.63 -3.96 -3.60
N ALA A 256 -28.87 -2.97 -4.48
CA ALA A 256 -29.58 -1.75 -4.10
C ALA A 256 -31.05 -2.05 -3.83
N TYR A 257 -31.71 -2.77 -4.70
CA TYR A 257 -33.10 -3.16 -4.58
C TYR A 257 -33.32 -4.10 -3.38
N LEU A 258 -32.54 -5.18 -3.31
CA LEU A 258 -32.66 -6.19 -2.25
C LEU A 258 -32.40 -5.60 -0.87
N SER A 259 -31.37 -4.74 -0.73
CA SER A 259 -31.08 -4.12 0.56
C SER A 259 -32.20 -3.20 1.05
N LYS A 260 -32.88 -2.47 0.16
CA LYS A 260 -34.04 -1.64 0.51
C LYS A 260 -35.21 -2.48 0.96
N LYS A 261 -35.53 -3.57 0.23
CA LYS A 261 -36.59 -4.51 0.63
C LYS A 261 -36.27 -5.19 1.95
N ALA A 262 -35.04 -5.67 2.11
CA ALA A 262 -34.59 -6.30 3.36
C ALA A 262 -34.73 -5.33 4.54
N ARG A 263 -34.30 -4.07 4.39
CA ARG A 263 -34.43 -3.08 5.46
C ARG A 263 -35.88 -2.81 5.85
N ALA A 264 -36.74 -2.60 4.86
CA ALA A 264 -38.16 -2.37 5.14
C ALA A 264 -38.84 -3.55 5.88
N LYS A 265 -38.48 -4.79 5.51
CA LYS A 265 -38.99 -6.00 6.13
C LYS A 265 -38.45 -6.21 7.55
N LEU A 266 -37.14 -5.93 7.75
CA LEU A 266 -36.52 -5.97 9.08
C LEU A 266 -37.15 -4.92 10.01
N ASP A 267 -37.33 -3.68 9.56
CA ASP A 267 -37.94 -2.60 10.35
C ASP A 267 -39.38 -2.92 10.75
N LYS A 268 -40.17 -3.46 9.80
CA LYS A 268 -41.55 -3.90 10.11
C LYS A 268 -41.60 -4.96 11.20
N ASN A 269 -40.51 -5.70 11.42
CA ASN A 269 -40.41 -6.74 12.45
C ASN A 269 -39.69 -6.25 13.73
N GLY A 270 -39.39 -4.97 13.89
CA GLY A 270 -38.68 -4.39 15.04
C GLY A 270 -37.22 -4.81 15.13
N LEU A 271 -36.55 -4.99 13.94
CA LEU A 271 -35.16 -5.45 13.81
C LEU A 271 -34.30 -4.37 13.17
N GLU A 272 -34.49 -3.09 13.53
CA GLU A 272 -33.76 -1.94 13.00
C GLU A 272 -32.26 -2.03 13.27
N TYR A 273 -31.84 -2.73 14.31
CA TYR A 273 -30.46 -2.93 14.71
C TYR A 273 -29.70 -3.92 13.80
N VAL A 274 -30.40 -4.78 13.05
CA VAL A 274 -29.79 -5.79 12.18
C VAL A 274 -29.13 -5.10 10.99
N LYS A 275 -27.83 -5.31 10.81
CA LYS A 275 -27.06 -4.73 9.71
C LYS A 275 -27.29 -5.48 8.40
N ILE A 276 -27.23 -4.77 7.28
CA ILE A 276 -27.22 -5.39 5.96
C ILE A 276 -25.77 -5.40 5.44
N VAL A 277 -25.25 -6.60 5.20
CA VAL A 277 -23.91 -6.86 4.69
C VAL A 277 -24.04 -7.19 3.20
N ALA A 278 -23.27 -6.52 2.35
CA ALA A 278 -23.13 -6.89 0.94
C ALA A 278 -21.75 -7.46 0.67
N SER A 279 -21.70 -8.44 -0.19
CA SER A 279 -20.46 -8.99 -0.77
C SER A 279 -20.69 -9.24 -2.27
N ASN A 280 -19.71 -9.82 -3.00
CA ASN A 280 -19.70 -9.96 -4.44
C ASN A 280 -18.95 -8.83 -5.15
N ASP A 281 -17.94 -9.12 -5.90
CA ASP A 281 -17.08 -8.28 -6.77
C ASP A 281 -17.13 -6.74 -6.58
N LEU A 282 -17.21 -6.33 -5.31
CA LEU A 282 -17.31 -4.93 -4.91
C LEU A 282 -15.99 -4.19 -5.16
N ASP A 283 -16.12 -2.96 -5.65
CA ASP A 283 -15.03 -1.98 -5.75
C ASP A 283 -15.51 -0.57 -5.33
N GLU A 284 -14.58 0.39 -5.33
CA GLU A 284 -14.89 1.78 -4.96
C GLU A 284 -15.97 2.42 -5.82
N PHE A 285 -16.09 2.05 -7.07
CA PHE A 285 -17.08 2.61 -8.00
C PHE A 285 -18.46 2.02 -7.75
N LEU A 286 -18.55 0.69 -7.57
CA LEU A 286 -19.81 0.02 -7.26
C LEU A 286 -20.33 0.46 -5.89
N ILE A 287 -19.47 0.57 -4.87
CA ILE A 287 -19.84 1.09 -3.56
C ILE A 287 -20.41 2.51 -3.68
N LYS A 288 -19.71 3.41 -4.41
CA LYS A 288 -20.19 4.78 -4.68
C LYS A 288 -21.56 4.77 -5.38
N SER A 289 -21.75 3.91 -6.38
CA SER A 289 -23.01 3.77 -7.11
C SER A 289 -24.13 3.30 -6.18
N LEU A 290 -23.91 2.25 -5.38
CA LEU A 290 -24.90 1.73 -4.44
C LEU A 290 -25.28 2.77 -3.38
N LYS A 291 -24.31 3.55 -2.85
CA LYS A 291 -24.59 4.67 -1.94
C LYS A 291 -25.43 5.76 -2.61
N ASN A 292 -25.15 6.12 -3.87
CA ASN A 292 -25.94 7.09 -4.61
C ASN A 292 -27.38 6.60 -4.87
N GLN A 293 -27.57 5.31 -5.10
CA GLN A 293 -28.86 4.65 -5.21
C GLN A 293 -29.59 4.54 -3.85
N LYS A 294 -29.01 5.04 -2.75
CA LYS A 294 -29.58 4.99 -1.40
C LYS A 294 -29.81 3.56 -0.92
N SER A 295 -28.90 2.63 -1.29
CA SER A 295 -28.91 1.28 -0.72
C SER A 295 -28.84 1.33 0.82
N LYS A 296 -29.35 0.30 1.47
CA LYS A 296 -29.38 0.19 2.93
C LYS A 296 -28.26 -0.68 3.50
N ILE A 297 -27.21 -0.87 2.70
CA ILE A 297 -26.01 -1.60 3.06
C ILE A 297 -25.18 -0.72 4.00
N SER A 298 -24.68 -1.31 5.08
CA SER A 298 -23.82 -0.65 6.08
C SER A 298 -22.54 -1.42 6.38
N VAL A 299 -22.38 -2.60 5.78
CA VAL A 299 -21.16 -3.44 5.89
C VAL A 299 -20.83 -4.01 4.51
N TRP A 300 -19.57 -3.89 4.12
CA TRP A 300 -19.06 -4.27 2.79
C TRP A 300 -18.03 -5.37 2.93
N GLY A 301 -18.31 -6.58 2.45
CA GLY A 301 -17.36 -7.70 2.38
C GLY A 301 -16.66 -7.68 1.02
N ILE A 302 -15.39 -7.29 0.98
CA ILE A 302 -14.66 -7.07 -0.26
C ILE A 302 -13.55 -8.11 -0.41
N GLY A 303 -13.47 -8.76 -1.55
CA GLY A 303 -12.51 -9.81 -1.85
C GLY A 303 -11.60 -9.48 -3.03
N THR A 304 -11.91 -10.06 -4.18
CA THR A 304 -11.07 -10.11 -5.39
C THR A 304 -10.49 -8.77 -5.77
N LYS A 305 -11.33 -7.76 -5.99
CA LYS A 305 -10.88 -6.47 -6.52
C LYS A 305 -9.98 -5.68 -5.58
N LEU A 306 -10.04 -5.97 -4.28
CA LEU A 306 -9.15 -5.39 -3.28
C LEU A 306 -7.78 -6.07 -3.30
N VAL A 307 -7.74 -7.38 -2.99
CA VAL A 307 -6.47 -8.08 -2.73
C VAL A 307 -5.64 -8.35 -3.99
N THR A 308 -6.21 -8.16 -5.17
CA THR A 308 -5.51 -8.28 -6.45
C THR A 308 -5.14 -6.91 -7.04
N ALA A 309 -5.52 -5.81 -6.40
CA ALA A 309 -5.41 -4.46 -7.00
C ALA A 309 -5.94 -4.42 -8.45
N TYR A 310 -7.09 -5.02 -8.69
CA TYR A 310 -7.65 -5.49 -9.97
C TYR A 310 -7.38 -4.59 -11.18
N ASP A 311 -7.53 -3.27 -11.02
CA ASP A 311 -7.43 -2.33 -12.14
C ASP A 311 -5.98 -1.88 -12.43
N ASN A 312 -5.01 -2.30 -11.61
CA ASN A 312 -3.64 -1.83 -11.72
C ASN A 312 -2.66 -2.94 -11.25
N PRO A 313 -2.14 -3.76 -12.18
CA PRO A 313 -1.36 -4.95 -11.81
C PRO A 313 -0.01 -4.65 -11.14
N SER A 314 0.52 -3.43 -11.31
CA SER A 314 1.76 -2.99 -10.70
C SER A 314 1.77 -1.48 -10.50
N LEU A 315 2.30 -0.99 -9.37
CA LEU A 315 2.54 0.44 -9.13
C LEU A 315 3.56 1.03 -10.11
N GLY A 316 4.47 0.21 -10.59
CA GLY A 316 5.53 0.63 -11.51
C GLY A 316 6.58 1.51 -10.82
N ALA A 317 6.86 1.29 -9.55
CA ALA A 317 7.98 1.92 -8.86
C ALA A 317 9.31 1.54 -9.52
N VAL A 318 10.27 2.42 -9.40
CA VAL A 318 11.61 2.29 -9.96
C VAL A 318 12.65 2.59 -8.90
N TYR A 319 13.83 1.99 -9.08
CA TYR A 319 15.00 2.15 -8.25
C TYR A 319 16.13 2.74 -9.11
N LYS A 320 16.66 3.91 -8.75
CA LYS A 320 17.61 4.60 -9.61
C LYS A 320 18.81 5.10 -8.83
N LEU A 321 20.02 4.87 -9.38
CA LEU A 321 21.25 5.51 -8.94
C LEU A 321 21.12 7.02 -9.19
N THR A 322 21.21 7.81 -8.12
CA THR A 322 21.03 9.27 -8.15
C THR A 322 22.31 10.02 -7.77
N ALA A 323 23.21 9.38 -7.03
CA ALA A 323 24.50 9.95 -6.69
C ALA A 323 25.55 8.83 -6.48
N LEU A 324 26.82 9.14 -6.77
CA LEU A 324 27.98 8.27 -6.54
C LEU A 324 29.12 9.10 -5.96
N LYS A 325 29.75 8.63 -4.89
CA LYS A 325 30.84 9.35 -4.25
C LYS A 325 32.12 9.20 -5.08
N ASN A 326 32.78 10.30 -5.38
CA ASN A 326 34.05 10.29 -6.11
C ASN A 326 35.26 10.12 -5.18
N SER A 327 36.48 10.10 -5.75
CA SER A 327 37.74 9.96 -5.01
C SER A 327 37.98 11.09 -3.99
N ASP A 328 37.47 12.27 -4.27
CA ASP A 328 37.65 13.48 -3.44
C ASP A 328 36.65 13.54 -2.28
N GLY A 329 35.78 12.52 -2.17
CA GLY A 329 34.75 12.45 -1.13
C GLY A 329 33.47 13.22 -1.45
N ASN A 330 33.36 13.83 -2.63
CA ASN A 330 32.20 14.58 -3.07
C ASN A 330 31.16 13.68 -3.76
N TRP A 331 29.88 14.08 -3.70
CA TRP A 331 28.81 13.37 -4.39
C TRP A 331 28.65 13.82 -5.83
N ASP A 332 29.02 12.96 -6.77
CA ASP A 332 28.71 13.13 -8.18
C ASP A 332 27.24 12.75 -8.42
N LYS A 333 26.46 13.73 -8.83
CA LYS A 333 25.04 13.53 -9.15
C LYS A 333 24.89 12.69 -10.43
N LYS A 334 23.96 11.73 -10.42
CA LYS A 334 23.74 10.81 -11.54
C LYS A 334 22.32 10.97 -12.08
N ILE A 335 22.21 11.06 -13.40
CA ILE A 335 20.93 11.18 -14.10
C ILE A 335 20.89 10.23 -15.29
N LYS A 336 19.77 9.54 -15.44
CA LYS A 336 19.51 8.74 -16.64
C LYS A 336 18.73 9.57 -17.63
N LEU A 337 19.25 9.78 -18.83
CA LEU A 337 18.48 10.30 -19.94
C LEU A 337 17.55 9.25 -20.54
N SER A 338 16.44 9.70 -21.08
CA SER A 338 15.47 8.89 -21.81
C SER A 338 14.78 9.76 -22.85
N GLU A 339 14.33 9.16 -23.93
CA GLU A 339 13.45 9.80 -24.91
C GLU A 339 12.12 10.24 -24.24
N GLN A 340 11.64 9.45 -23.30
CA GLN A 340 10.44 9.78 -22.51
C GLN A 340 10.83 10.64 -21.30
N LYS A 341 10.41 11.92 -21.30
CA LYS A 341 10.68 12.89 -20.22
C LYS A 341 10.35 12.34 -18.81
N ILE A 342 9.25 11.60 -18.68
CA ILE A 342 8.81 11.00 -17.41
C ILE A 342 9.80 9.97 -16.84
N LYS A 343 10.73 9.45 -17.64
CA LYS A 343 11.75 8.47 -17.21
C LYS A 343 13.05 9.10 -16.70
N ILE A 344 13.17 10.41 -16.74
CA ILE A 344 14.34 11.15 -16.26
C ILE A 344 14.22 11.34 -14.75
N ASN A 345 15.14 10.74 -13.98
CA ASN A 345 15.14 10.86 -12.51
C ASN A 345 15.65 12.24 -12.03
N ASN A 346 15.41 12.54 -10.75
CA ASN A 346 16.06 13.65 -10.07
C ASN A 346 17.46 13.22 -9.63
N PRO A 347 18.53 14.02 -9.91
CA PRO A 347 19.88 13.73 -9.47
C PRO A 347 20.08 14.15 -7.99
N GLY A 348 21.12 13.58 -7.35
CA GLY A 348 21.48 13.93 -5.97
C GLY A 348 20.83 13.07 -4.90
N ILE A 349 20.98 13.45 -3.65
CA ILE A 349 20.38 12.80 -2.46
C ILE A 349 19.13 13.58 -2.08
N ASN A 350 17.98 13.17 -2.59
CA ASN A 350 16.77 13.95 -2.51
C ASN A 350 15.99 13.72 -1.22
N GLN A 351 15.43 14.82 -0.68
CA GLN A 351 14.49 14.86 0.44
C GLN A 351 13.26 15.64 0.03
N ILE A 352 12.16 15.52 0.77
CA ILE A 352 10.89 16.24 0.53
C ILE A 352 10.57 17.15 1.70
N LEU A 353 10.17 18.37 1.39
CA LEU A 353 9.46 19.23 2.32
C LEU A 353 7.99 19.23 1.95
N ARG A 354 7.15 18.68 2.83
CA ARG A 354 5.69 18.82 2.73
C ARG A 354 5.25 20.09 3.43
N PHE A 355 4.73 21.02 2.66
CA PHE A 355 4.24 22.28 3.17
C PHE A 355 2.78 22.20 3.58
N LYS A 356 2.44 22.83 4.70
CA LYS A 356 1.09 22.93 5.24
C LYS A 356 0.69 24.39 5.35
N LYS A 357 -0.57 24.69 4.99
CA LYS A 357 -1.16 26.02 5.18
C LYS A 357 -2.47 25.84 5.92
N LYS A 358 -2.55 26.38 7.13
CA LYS A 358 -3.61 26.02 8.09
C LYS A 358 -3.56 24.48 8.29
N GLU A 359 -4.68 23.79 8.13
CA GLU A 359 -4.81 22.35 8.32
C GLU A 359 -4.76 21.54 7.00
N LEU A 360 -4.36 22.15 5.89
CA LEU A 360 -4.32 21.48 4.58
C LEU A 360 -2.90 21.41 4.03
N PHE A 361 -2.64 20.31 3.33
CA PHE A 361 -1.41 20.17 2.54
C PHE A 361 -1.36 21.21 1.42
N GLY A 362 -0.23 21.90 1.34
CA GLY A 362 -0.03 22.99 0.40
C GLY A 362 0.79 22.63 -0.83
N GLY A 363 1.55 21.54 -0.76
CA GLY A 363 2.43 21.06 -1.83
C GLY A 363 3.71 20.46 -1.28
N ASP A 364 4.38 19.62 -2.08
CA ASP A 364 5.58 18.90 -1.72
C ASP A 364 6.74 19.34 -2.61
N MET A 365 7.83 19.79 -1.98
CA MET A 365 9.03 20.27 -2.67
C MET A 365 10.18 19.29 -2.49
N ILE A 366 10.66 18.73 -3.60
CA ILE A 366 11.83 17.86 -3.67
C ILE A 366 13.08 18.73 -3.76
N TYR A 367 14.04 18.51 -2.87
CA TYR A 367 15.31 19.22 -2.86
C TYR A 367 16.49 18.27 -2.61
N ASP A 368 17.70 18.66 -2.96
CA ASP A 368 18.90 17.90 -2.64
C ASP A 368 19.35 18.20 -1.21
N SER A 369 19.35 17.18 -0.36
CA SER A 369 19.71 17.30 1.06
C SER A 369 21.19 17.63 1.31
N THR A 370 22.05 17.54 0.29
CA THR A 370 23.45 17.96 0.37
C THR A 370 23.65 19.47 0.24
N ASN A 371 22.62 20.20 -0.18
CA ASN A 371 22.69 21.65 -0.31
C ASN A 371 22.50 22.32 1.06
N GLU A 372 23.40 23.27 1.40
CA GLU A 372 23.34 24.02 2.66
C GLU A 372 22.09 24.91 2.76
N LYS A 373 21.63 25.45 1.64
CA LYS A 373 20.49 26.37 1.58
C LYS A 373 19.38 25.80 0.70
N ILE A 374 18.17 25.76 1.26
CA ILE A 374 16.95 25.34 0.56
C ILE A 374 16.20 26.62 0.17
N GLY A 375 15.84 26.74 -1.12
CA GLY A 375 15.01 27.83 -1.63
C GLY A 375 13.55 27.71 -1.20
N ASP A 376 12.80 28.79 -1.37
CA ASP A 376 11.36 28.87 -1.06
C ASP A 376 10.45 28.60 -2.27
N LYS A 377 11.05 28.33 -3.44
CA LYS A 377 10.35 28.18 -4.72
C LYS A 377 10.53 26.77 -5.27
N MET A 378 9.43 26.12 -5.60
CA MET A 378 9.41 24.89 -6.38
C MET A 378 8.89 25.12 -7.79
N ILE A 379 9.42 24.34 -8.74
CA ILE A 379 9.06 24.36 -10.16
C ILE A 379 8.39 23.02 -10.52
N ASP A 380 7.30 23.08 -11.28
CA ASP A 380 6.66 21.87 -11.83
C ASP A 380 7.63 21.20 -12.84
N PRO A 381 8.02 19.94 -12.64
CA PRO A 381 8.95 19.24 -13.55
C PRO A 381 8.39 19.02 -14.95
N ASN A 382 7.07 19.09 -15.13
CA ASN A 382 6.40 18.89 -16.40
C ASN A 382 6.20 20.19 -17.18
N ASP A 383 6.01 21.30 -16.46
CA ASP A 383 5.78 22.63 -17.02
C ASP A 383 6.60 23.67 -16.26
N SER A 384 7.74 24.07 -16.81
CA SER A 384 8.67 25.02 -16.18
C SER A 384 8.12 26.44 -16.01
N THR A 385 7.01 26.77 -16.63
CA THR A 385 6.32 28.05 -16.45
C THR A 385 5.48 28.08 -15.18
N ARG A 386 5.14 26.89 -14.66
CA ARG A 386 4.38 26.74 -13.43
C ARG A 386 5.32 26.58 -12.23
N PHE A 387 5.12 27.40 -11.23
CA PHE A 387 5.88 27.37 -10.00
C PHE A 387 5.02 27.73 -8.79
N LYS A 388 5.49 27.37 -7.60
CA LYS A 388 4.88 27.76 -6.33
C LYS A 388 5.93 28.28 -5.37
N LYS A 389 5.63 29.39 -4.68
CA LYS A 389 6.46 29.94 -3.61
C LYS A 389 5.82 29.68 -2.26
N PHE A 390 6.63 29.32 -1.29
CA PHE A 390 6.24 29.11 0.09
C PHE A 390 6.79 30.25 0.95
N ASN A 391 5.91 31.00 1.58
CA ASN A 391 6.25 32.09 2.49
C ASN A 391 6.06 31.65 3.95
N LYS A 392 6.32 32.55 4.89
CA LYS A 392 6.20 32.31 6.34
C LYS A 392 4.80 31.87 6.82
N LYS A 393 3.78 31.87 5.96
CA LYS A 393 2.43 31.36 6.28
C LYS A 393 2.32 29.84 6.13
N TYR A 394 3.36 29.19 5.62
CA TYR A 394 3.45 27.74 5.50
C TYR A 394 4.39 27.20 6.57
N SER A 395 3.93 26.20 7.32
CA SER A 395 4.81 25.28 8.05
C SER A 395 5.23 24.13 7.12
N TYR A 396 6.26 23.41 7.48
CA TYR A 396 6.69 22.24 6.71
C TYR A 396 7.21 21.12 7.60
N GLU A 397 7.21 19.92 7.07
CA GLU A 397 7.85 18.72 7.63
C GLU A 397 8.72 18.04 6.58
N LYS A 398 9.78 17.35 7.02
CA LYS A 398 10.56 16.42 6.17
C LYS A 398 9.88 15.08 6.16
N LEU A 399 9.67 14.48 4.98
CA LEU A 399 8.96 13.22 4.87
C LEU A 399 9.86 11.99 5.02
N LEU A 400 11.09 12.01 4.48
CA LEU A 400 12.00 10.89 4.67
C LEU A 400 12.67 11.01 6.03
N ILE A 401 12.53 9.96 6.82
CA ILE A 401 13.15 9.81 8.14
C ILE A 401 14.20 8.70 8.11
N LYS A 402 15.16 8.73 9.00
CA LYS A 402 16.18 7.69 9.12
C LYS A 402 15.58 6.39 9.63
N ILE A 403 15.78 5.30 8.89
CA ILE A 403 15.35 3.94 9.23
C ILE A 403 16.54 3.10 9.69
N PHE A 404 17.61 3.08 8.88
CA PHE A 404 18.88 2.46 9.23
C PHE A 404 20.01 3.49 9.19
N GLU A 405 20.96 3.36 10.10
CA GLU A 405 22.22 4.11 10.10
C GLU A 405 23.38 3.12 10.12
N LYS A 406 24.21 3.13 9.08
CA LYS A 406 25.33 2.20 8.88
C LYS A 406 24.92 0.72 9.09
N GLY A 407 23.78 0.35 8.56
CA GLY A 407 23.20 -1.00 8.66
C GLY A 407 22.53 -1.33 10.00
N LYS A 408 22.55 -0.42 10.97
CA LYS A 408 21.85 -0.60 12.25
C LYS A 408 20.44 -0.01 12.17
N LEU A 409 19.42 -0.81 12.48
CA LEU A 409 18.04 -0.35 12.61
C LEU A 409 17.93 0.64 13.78
N ILE A 410 17.46 1.85 13.50
CA ILE A 410 17.24 2.92 14.49
C ILE A 410 15.78 3.35 14.60
N TYR A 411 14.94 2.95 13.63
CA TYR A 411 13.51 3.24 13.61
C TYR A 411 12.72 2.17 14.36
N LYS A 412 11.76 2.59 15.16
CA LYS A 412 10.80 1.68 15.81
C LYS A 412 9.48 1.74 15.04
N CYS A 413 9.08 0.63 14.41
CA CYS A 413 7.80 0.54 13.73
C CYS A 413 6.66 0.77 14.72
N PRO A 414 5.71 1.69 14.42
CA PRO A 414 4.48 1.83 15.19
C PRO A 414 3.57 0.60 15.01
N ASP A 415 2.61 0.44 15.91
CA ASP A 415 1.54 -0.54 15.71
C ASP A 415 0.63 -0.18 14.53
N LEU A 416 -0.10 -1.18 14.01
CA LEU A 416 -0.96 -0.98 12.82
C LEU A 416 -2.09 0.03 13.03
N LYS A 417 -2.59 0.17 14.26
CA LYS A 417 -3.63 1.16 14.57
C LYS A 417 -3.09 2.57 14.43
N SER A 418 -1.88 2.81 14.93
CA SER A 418 -1.17 4.09 14.78
C SER A 418 -0.86 4.41 13.31
N ILE A 419 -0.46 3.40 12.52
CA ILE A 419 -0.22 3.58 11.08
C ILE A 419 -1.52 3.92 10.35
N LYS A 420 -2.61 3.23 10.66
CA LYS A 420 -3.94 3.52 10.10
C LYS A 420 -4.42 4.92 10.48
N GLN A 421 -4.26 5.31 11.74
CA GLN A 421 -4.62 6.66 12.20
C GLN A 421 -3.84 7.74 11.45
N ARG A 422 -2.55 7.52 11.19
CA ARG A 422 -1.72 8.43 10.38
C ARG A 422 -2.30 8.63 8.98
N LEU A 423 -2.82 7.57 8.35
CA LEU A 423 -3.50 7.71 7.06
C LEU A 423 -4.78 8.54 7.18
N GLU A 424 -5.58 8.30 8.21
CA GLU A 424 -6.81 9.06 8.44
C GLU A 424 -6.50 10.56 8.64
N ASP A 425 -5.47 10.88 9.42
CA ASP A 425 -4.99 12.25 9.65
C ASP A 425 -4.47 12.90 8.35
N ASP A 426 -3.66 12.21 7.56
CA ASP A 426 -3.17 12.71 6.26
C ASP A 426 -4.33 12.93 5.27
N LEU A 427 -5.34 12.05 5.25
CA LEU A 427 -6.52 12.21 4.41
C LEU A 427 -7.41 13.38 4.84
N LEU A 428 -7.47 13.72 6.13
CA LEU A 428 -8.14 14.93 6.61
C LEU A 428 -7.42 16.19 6.13
N MET A 429 -6.09 16.18 6.12
CA MET A 429 -5.27 17.29 5.63
C MET A 429 -5.20 17.38 4.10
N LEU A 430 -5.56 16.34 3.38
CA LEU A 430 -5.61 16.34 1.91
C LEU A 430 -6.94 16.91 1.43
N ASP A 431 -6.89 17.92 0.54
CA ASP A 431 -8.10 18.53 -0.01
C ASP A 431 -8.98 17.51 -0.74
N ASN A 432 -10.31 17.66 -0.64
CA ASN A 432 -11.27 16.73 -1.20
C ASN A 432 -11.16 16.59 -2.74
N SER A 433 -10.68 17.62 -3.43
CA SER A 433 -10.46 17.56 -4.88
C SER A 433 -9.44 16.52 -5.30
N HIS A 434 -8.43 16.21 -4.45
CA HIS A 434 -7.43 15.19 -4.70
C HIS A 434 -7.93 13.76 -4.37
N LYS A 435 -9.00 13.63 -3.58
CA LYS A 435 -9.59 12.34 -3.16
C LYS A 435 -10.68 11.83 -4.09
N ARG A 436 -11.02 12.55 -5.15
CA ARG A 436 -12.05 12.12 -6.11
C ARG A 436 -11.66 10.79 -6.76
N LEU A 437 -12.63 9.92 -6.96
CA LEU A 437 -12.41 8.65 -7.68
C LEU A 437 -12.16 8.89 -9.16
N GLU A 438 -12.84 9.88 -9.73
CA GLU A 438 -12.82 10.25 -11.14
C GLU A 438 -12.27 11.66 -11.27
N ASN A 439 -11.36 11.85 -12.21
CA ASN A 439 -10.73 13.14 -12.53
C ASN A 439 -10.28 13.93 -11.27
N PRO A 440 -9.44 13.33 -10.40
CA PRO A 440 -8.93 14.04 -9.24
C PRO A 440 -8.05 15.21 -9.67
N HIS A 441 -8.09 16.30 -8.91
CA HIS A 441 -7.14 17.39 -9.10
C HIS A 441 -5.72 16.92 -8.77
N SER A 442 -4.74 17.31 -9.59
CA SER A 442 -3.34 16.96 -9.35
C SER A 442 -2.80 17.72 -8.13
N TYR A 443 -2.21 16.96 -7.18
CA TYR A 443 -1.52 17.56 -6.04
C TYR A 443 -0.18 18.19 -6.50
N PRO A 444 0.19 19.39 -6.01
CA PRO A 444 1.40 20.05 -6.45
C PRO A 444 2.65 19.43 -5.84
N VAL A 445 3.35 18.62 -6.62
CA VAL A 445 4.70 18.12 -6.34
C VAL A 445 5.67 18.84 -7.28
N GLY A 446 6.69 19.48 -6.74
CA GLY A 446 7.66 20.24 -7.53
C GLY A 446 9.10 20.02 -7.09
N ILE A 447 10.03 20.51 -7.89
CA ILE A 447 11.46 20.44 -7.64
C ILE A 447 11.94 21.84 -7.20
N GLU A 448 12.73 21.92 -6.13
CA GLU A 448 13.36 23.17 -5.67
C GLU A 448 14.14 23.81 -6.82
N GLU A 449 14.11 25.14 -6.90
CA GLU A 449 14.58 25.89 -8.08
C GLU A 449 16.05 25.61 -8.45
N ASN A 450 16.96 25.48 -7.47
CA ASN A 450 18.37 25.20 -7.73
C ASN A 450 18.56 23.78 -8.25
N LEU A 451 17.93 22.80 -7.63
CA LEU A 451 17.94 21.42 -8.10
C LEU A 451 17.36 21.30 -9.52
N TYR A 452 16.30 22.07 -9.82
CA TYR A 452 15.71 22.10 -11.17
C TYR A 452 16.69 22.68 -12.21
N LYS A 453 17.36 23.80 -11.90
CA LYS A 453 18.36 24.42 -12.78
C LYS A 453 19.54 23.48 -13.04
N GLU A 454 20.01 22.81 -12.00
CA GLU A 454 21.10 21.84 -12.07
C GLU A 454 20.71 20.62 -12.93
N LYS A 455 19.52 20.02 -12.66
CA LYS A 455 19.00 18.94 -13.49
C LYS A 455 18.91 19.32 -14.95
N LYS A 456 18.42 20.52 -15.26
CA LYS A 456 18.33 21.04 -16.63
C LYS A 456 19.72 21.17 -17.29
N LYS A 457 20.71 21.70 -16.55
CA LYS A 457 22.10 21.81 -17.02
C LYS A 457 22.70 20.43 -17.33
N MET A 458 22.50 19.45 -16.44
CA MET A 458 22.97 18.07 -16.66
C MET A 458 22.34 17.46 -17.92
N ILE A 459 21.04 17.62 -18.12
CA ILE A 459 20.33 17.12 -19.33
C ILE A 459 20.93 17.75 -20.60
N LEU A 460 21.13 19.07 -20.60
CA LEU A 460 21.69 19.79 -21.76
C LEU A 460 23.11 19.33 -22.08
N ASN A 461 23.94 19.13 -21.06
CA ASN A 461 25.32 18.67 -21.25
C ASN A 461 25.42 17.25 -21.82
N LEU A 462 24.49 16.38 -21.44
CA LEU A 462 24.46 14.98 -21.88
C LEU A 462 23.76 14.76 -23.24
N ARG A 463 23.10 15.80 -23.77
CA ARG A 463 22.45 15.76 -25.09
C ARG A 463 23.27 16.44 -26.19
N LYS A 464 24.40 17.07 -25.82
CA LYS A 464 25.41 17.54 -26.74
C LYS A 464 26.30 16.37 -27.22
#